data_142c46fac549a007ab5971040e7463b3
#
_entry.id   142c46fac549a007ab5971040e7463b3
#
_cell.length_a   1.000
_cell.length_b   1.000
_cell.length_c   1.000
_cell.angle_alpha   90.00
_cell.angle_beta   90.00
_cell.angle_gamma   90.00
#
_symmetry.space_group_name_H-M   'P 1'
#
loop_
_entity.id
_entity.type
_entity.pdbx_description
1 polymer ?
#
loop_
_entity_poly.entity_id
_entity_poly.type
_entity_poly.pdbx_seq_one_letter_code
_entity_poly.pdbx_strand_id
1 'polypeptide(L)'
;ILYLILATFLFLCFILLSTCILASSQAFVANMWSDTAAVLGYSNIGYELNVPSFVKVMELNFPYQVMFHIFGLMLGYSIVMAGIILFFNMVKDNGGMIAGIIYSGFGFLLTPDTLSDILHIPAVQSRYANIIFGWISPLNHATYYMHSFGYDNLPKLWVSYVFFAGVALLIF
;
A
#
# COMPACT_ATOMS: atom_id res chain seq x y z
N ILE A 1 13.81 12.62 -14.35
CA ILE A 1 12.86 12.57 -13.21
C ILE A 1 11.45 12.81 -13.70
N LEU A 2 11.14 13.97 -14.28
CA LEU A 2 9.79 14.32 -14.73
C LEU A 2 9.18 13.27 -15.65
N TYR A 3 9.94 12.77 -16.64
CA TYR A 3 9.46 11.74 -17.56
C TYR A 3 9.13 10.41 -16.86
N LEU A 4 9.90 10.03 -15.87
CA LEU A 4 9.66 8.79 -15.12
C LEU A 4 8.39 8.91 -14.26
N ILE A 5 8.23 10.03 -13.56
CA ILE A 5 7.03 10.31 -12.78
C ILE A 5 5.79 10.35 -13.70
N LEU A 6 5.91 11.03 -14.84
CA LEU A 6 4.81 11.10 -15.82
C LEU A 6 4.47 9.72 -16.38
N ALA A 7 5.47 8.92 -16.75
CA ALA A 7 5.25 7.56 -17.25
C ALA A 7 4.58 6.67 -16.20
N THR A 8 5.03 6.74 -14.95
CA THR A 8 4.41 6.01 -13.83
C THR A 8 2.96 6.45 -13.62
N PHE A 9 2.70 7.75 -13.63
CA PHE A 9 1.36 8.30 -13.50
C PHE A 9 0.44 7.83 -14.63
N LEU A 10 0.88 7.92 -15.89
CA LEU A 10 0.11 7.47 -17.04
C LEU A 10 -0.17 5.95 -16.99
N PHE A 11 0.81 5.15 -16.58
CA PHE A 11 0.63 3.72 -16.41
C PHE A 11 -0.42 3.40 -15.35
N LEU A 12 -0.37 4.07 -14.20
CA LEU A 12 -1.37 3.89 -13.14
C LEU A 12 -2.76 4.40 -13.57
N CYS A 13 -2.82 5.50 -14.31
CA CYS A 13 -4.07 5.97 -14.90
C CYS A 13 -4.66 4.95 -15.88
N PHE A 14 -3.81 4.31 -16.69
CA PHE A 14 -4.24 3.24 -17.59
C PHE A 14 -4.79 2.04 -16.83
N ILE A 15 -4.13 1.61 -15.75
CA ILE A 15 -4.63 0.52 -14.88
C ILE A 15 -5.98 0.91 -14.28
N LEU A 16 -6.09 2.12 -13.72
CA LEU A 16 -7.32 2.60 -13.13
C LEU A 16 -8.47 2.63 -14.15
N LEU A 17 -8.22 3.19 -15.33
CA LEU A 17 -9.21 3.26 -16.40
C LEU A 17 -9.63 1.86 -16.87
N SER A 18 -8.68 0.96 -17.05
CA SER A 18 -8.95 -0.43 -17.42
C SER A 18 -9.80 -1.13 -16.37
N THR A 19 -9.49 -0.92 -15.08
CA THR A 19 -10.28 -1.48 -13.97
C THR A 19 -11.70 -0.91 -13.97
N CYS A 20 -11.87 0.39 -14.20
CA CYS A 20 -13.18 1.02 -14.30
C CYS A 20 -14.00 0.44 -15.46
N ILE A 21 -13.38 0.25 -16.64
CA ILE A 21 -14.04 -0.30 -17.82
C ILE A 21 -14.44 -1.76 -17.57
N LEU A 22 -13.54 -2.58 -17.04
CA LEU A 22 -13.81 -3.98 -16.73
C LEU A 22 -14.89 -4.11 -15.66
N ALA A 23 -14.78 -3.31 -14.61
CA ALA A 23 -15.81 -3.24 -13.60
C ALA A 23 -17.13 -2.73 -14.19
N SER A 24 -17.16 -1.87 -15.18
CA SER A 24 -18.37 -1.37 -15.88
C SER A 24 -19.05 -2.40 -16.76
N SER A 25 -18.37 -3.45 -17.17
CA SER A 25 -18.96 -4.53 -17.98
C SER A 25 -19.64 -5.63 -17.16
N GLN A 26 -19.52 -5.59 -15.83
CA GLN A 26 -19.98 -6.64 -14.93
C GLN A 26 -21.27 -6.24 -14.20
N ALA A 27 -22.13 -7.19 -13.87
CA ALA A 27 -23.43 -6.93 -13.24
C ALA A 27 -23.37 -6.22 -11.87
N PHE A 28 -22.25 -6.32 -11.15
CA PHE A 28 -22.03 -5.64 -9.87
C PHE A 28 -21.58 -4.18 -10.00
N VAL A 29 -21.35 -3.71 -11.18
CA VAL A 29 -20.85 -2.36 -11.50
C VAL A 29 -21.82 -1.27 -11.12
N ALA A 30 -23.10 -1.54 -11.18
CA ALA A 30 -24.07 -0.58 -10.69
C ALA A 30 -23.80 -0.16 -9.24
N ASN A 31 -23.15 -1.04 -8.47
CA ASN A 31 -22.81 -0.80 -7.08
C ASN A 31 -21.46 -0.12 -6.86
N MET A 32 -20.57 -0.11 -7.85
CA MET A 32 -19.22 0.48 -7.70
C MET A 32 -19.28 1.99 -7.49
N TRP A 33 -20.20 2.66 -8.18
CA TRP A 33 -20.39 4.11 -8.12
C TRP A 33 -21.60 4.52 -7.26
N SER A 34 -22.27 3.56 -6.66
CA SER A 34 -23.43 3.79 -5.83
C SER A 34 -23.04 4.14 -4.41
N ASP A 35 -23.66 5.19 -3.87
CA ASP A 35 -23.52 5.56 -2.46
C ASP A 35 -24.18 4.57 -1.50
N THR A 36 -24.92 3.59 -2.01
CA THR A 36 -25.56 2.54 -1.21
C THR A 36 -24.73 1.29 -1.08
N ALA A 37 -23.70 1.12 -1.91
CA ALA A 37 -22.77 0.01 -1.80
C ALA A 37 -21.63 0.40 -0.86
N ALA A 38 -21.43 -0.37 0.17
CA ALA A 38 -20.35 -0.14 1.11
C ALA A 38 -19.37 -1.33 1.06
N VAL A 39 -18.09 -1.01 0.87
CA VAL A 39 -17.03 -1.96 1.16
C VAL A 39 -16.81 -1.94 2.65
N LEU A 40 -17.04 -3.07 3.28
CA LEU A 40 -16.72 -3.23 4.68
C LEU A 40 -15.21 -3.09 4.85
N GLY A 41 -14.81 -2.02 5.49
CA GLY A 41 -13.44 -1.88 6.00
C GLY A 41 -13.18 -3.01 7.00
N TYR A 42 -12.04 -3.54 6.99
CA TYR A 42 -11.61 -4.81 7.44
C TYR A 42 -11.76 -5.15 8.90
N SER A 43 -12.76 -5.92 9.20
CA SER A 43 -12.80 -6.69 10.44
C SER A 43 -11.96 -7.99 10.37
N ASN A 44 -11.76 -8.52 9.20
CA ASN A 44 -11.20 -9.85 9.05
C ASN A 44 -9.72 -9.85 8.67
N ILE A 45 -9.23 -8.84 7.97
CA ILE A 45 -7.80 -8.79 7.64
C ILE A 45 -6.92 -8.74 8.91
N GLY A 46 -7.27 -7.96 9.90
CA GLY A 46 -6.51 -7.95 11.14
C GLY A 46 -6.43 -9.33 11.79
N TYR A 47 -7.45 -10.15 11.64
CA TYR A 47 -7.46 -11.53 12.11
C TYR A 47 -6.69 -12.46 11.16
N GLU A 48 -6.93 -12.35 9.86
CA GLU A 48 -6.28 -13.16 8.82
C GLU A 48 -4.78 -12.84 8.71
N LEU A 49 -4.39 -11.58 8.86
CA LEU A 49 -3.01 -11.14 8.85
C LEU A 49 -2.33 -11.20 10.22
N ASN A 50 -2.98 -11.84 11.19
CA ASN A 50 -2.45 -12.00 12.55
C ASN A 50 -2.01 -10.68 13.21
N VAL A 51 -2.62 -9.58 12.84
CA VAL A 51 -2.45 -8.27 13.47
C VAL A 51 -3.36 -8.21 14.69
N PRO A 52 -2.92 -7.71 15.86
CA PRO A 52 -3.78 -7.55 17.02
C PRO A 52 -4.79 -6.43 16.80
N SER A 53 -5.83 -6.74 16.06
CA SER A 53 -7.01 -5.93 15.86
C SER A 53 -8.17 -6.65 16.56
N PHE A 54 -8.60 -6.10 17.69
CA PHE A 54 -9.55 -6.78 18.56
C PHE A 54 -10.99 -6.34 18.33
N VAL A 55 -11.21 -5.32 17.57
CA VAL A 55 -12.53 -4.78 17.30
C VAL A 55 -12.77 -4.82 15.81
N LYS A 56 -13.85 -5.47 15.45
CA LYS A 56 -14.41 -5.41 14.10
C LYS A 56 -14.93 -4.01 13.86
N VAL A 57 -14.04 -3.09 13.56
CA VAL A 57 -14.45 -1.78 13.14
C VAL A 57 -14.61 -1.81 11.64
N MET A 58 -15.82 -1.56 11.27
CA MET A 58 -16.23 -1.43 9.90
C MET A 58 -16.32 0.05 9.59
N GLU A 59 -15.27 0.58 9.01
CA GLU A 59 -15.40 1.84 8.31
C GLU A 59 -16.09 1.54 6.98
N LEU A 60 -17.29 2.05 6.82
CA LEU A 60 -18.05 1.90 5.59
C LEU A 60 -17.50 2.90 4.59
N ASN A 61 -16.78 2.39 3.60
CA ASN A 61 -16.27 3.18 2.49
C ASN A 61 -16.97 2.78 1.20
N PHE A 62 -17.25 3.75 0.36
CA PHE A 62 -17.79 3.47 -0.97
C PHE A 62 -16.72 2.81 -1.84
N PRO A 63 -17.07 1.85 -2.70
CA PRO A 63 -16.11 1.14 -3.54
C PRO A 63 -15.21 2.06 -4.37
N TYR A 64 -15.75 3.14 -4.92
CA TYR A 64 -14.98 4.11 -5.70
C TYR A 64 -13.96 4.87 -4.82
N GLN A 65 -14.27 5.17 -3.55
CA GLN A 65 -13.33 5.80 -2.63
C GLN A 65 -12.15 4.89 -2.34
N VAL A 66 -12.41 3.61 -2.07
CA VAL A 66 -11.37 2.59 -1.87
C VAL A 66 -10.47 2.51 -3.09
N MET A 67 -11.04 2.50 -4.29
CA MET A 67 -10.28 2.46 -5.54
C MET A 67 -9.38 3.68 -5.72
N PHE A 68 -9.87 4.88 -5.41
CA PHE A 68 -9.05 6.10 -5.47
C PHE A 68 -7.94 6.11 -4.43
N HIS A 69 -8.20 5.58 -3.22
CA HIS A 69 -7.15 5.44 -2.21
C HIS A 69 -6.08 4.44 -2.63
N ILE A 70 -6.46 3.30 -3.18
CA ILE A 70 -5.51 2.32 -3.73
C ILE A 70 -4.64 2.98 -4.82
N PHE A 71 -5.27 3.69 -5.76
CA PHE A 71 -4.54 4.43 -6.79
C PHE A 71 -3.56 5.45 -6.20
N GLY A 72 -4.01 6.27 -5.25
CA GLY A 72 -3.18 7.30 -4.63
C GLY A 72 -1.98 6.74 -3.85
N LEU A 73 -2.19 5.66 -3.10
CA LEU A 73 -1.14 4.98 -2.35
C LEU A 73 -0.11 4.34 -3.29
N MET A 74 -0.55 3.64 -4.33
CA MET A 74 0.32 3.04 -5.33
C MET A 74 1.11 4.10 -6.11
N LEU A 75 0.49 5.25 -6.41
CA LEU A 75 1.19 6.38 -7.02
C LEU A 75 2.28 6.91 -6.09
N GLY A 76 1.98 7.13 -4.82
CA GLY A 76 2.96 7.57 -3.82
C GLY A 76 4.15 6.62 -3.71
N TYR A 77 3.89 5.32 -3.60
CA TYR A 77 4.91 4.26 -3.59
C TYR A 77 5.79 4.30 -4.84
N SER A 78 5.16 4.43 -6.01
CA SER A 78 5.87 4.45 -7.29
C SER A 78 6.74 5.70 -7.47
N ILE A 79 6.28 6.85 -6.99
CA ILE A 79 7.08 8.11 -7.02
C ILE A 79 8.32 7.96 -6.14
N VAL A 80 8.17 7.44 -4.93
CA VAL A 80 9.30 7.20 -4.02
C VAL A 80 10.28 6.20 -4.63
N MET A 81 9.79 5.08 -5.16
CA MET A 81 10.62 4.09 -5.83
C MET A 81 11.38 4.68 -7.02
N ALA A 82 10.71 5.48 -7.85
CA ALA A 82 11.33 6.16 -8.97
C ALA A 82 12.43 7.13 -8.51
N GLY A 83 12.20 7.87 -7.44
CA GLY A 83 13.19 8.78 -6.85
C GLY A 83 14.43 8.03 -6.34
N ILE A 84 14.22 6.94 -5.61
CA ILE A 84 15.31 6.07 -5.12
C ILE A 84 16.15 5.53 -6.29
N ILE A 85 15.50 4.98 -7.32
CA ILE A 85 16.19 4.45 -8.51
C ILE A 85 17.03 5.54 -9.19
N LEU A 86 16.46 6.72 -9.37
CA LEU A 86 17.15 7.84 -10.00
C LEU A 86 18.34 8.34 -9.17
N PHE A 87 18.14 8.52 -7.87
CA PHE A 87 19.20 8.95 -6.96
C PHE A 87 20.40 8.00 -7.01
N PHE A 88 20.17 6.70 -6.90
CA PHE A 88 21.26 5.73 -6.91
C PHE A 88 21.90 5.56 -8.30
N ASN A 89 21.17 5.77 -9.39
CA ASN A 89 21.77 5.82 -10.73
C ASN A 89 22.68 7.04 -10.92
N MET A 90 22.42 8.15 -10.22
CA MET A 90 23.32 9.31 -10.25
C MET A 90 24.61 9.06 -9.46
N VAL A 91 24.55 8.21 -8.44
CA VAL A 91 25.73 7.90 -7.58
C VAL A 91 26.60 6.83 -8.23
N LYS A 92 25.99 5.83 -8.87
CA LYS A 92 26.71 4.70 -9.48
C LYS A 92 25.93 4.12 -10.66
N ASP A 93 26.64 3.78 -11.73
CA ASP A 93 26.05 3.07 -12.87
C ASP A 93 25.38 1.77 -12.40
N ASN A 94 24.14 1.57 -12.83
CA ASN A 94 23.26 0.46 -12.42
C ASN A 94 22.89 0.43 -10.91
N GLY A 95 23.28 1.44 -10.13
CA GLY A 95 22.96 1.52 -8.71
C GLY A 95 21.44 1.56 -8.45
N GLY A 96 20.71 2.22 -9.33
CA GLY A 96 19.25 2.31 -9.23
C GLY A 96 18.53 0.97 -9.36
N MET A 97 19.01 0.08 -10.23
CA MET A 97 18.42 -1.27 -10.34
C MET A 97 18.58 -2.03 -9.02
N ILE A 98 19.77 -2.01 -8.45
CA ILE A 98 20.06 -2.66 -7.15
C ILE A 98 19.20 -2.05 -6.04
N ALA A 99 19.12 -0.72 -5.98
CA ALA A 99 18.33 -0.01 -4.98
C ALA A 99 16.82 -0.32 -5.13
N GLY A 100 16.31 -0.41 -6.36
CA GLY A 100 14.93 -0.79 -6.63
C GLY A 100 14.61 -2.22 -6.17
N ILE A 101 15.50 -3.17 -6.42
CA ILE A 101 15.37 -4.55 -5.96
C ILE A 101 15.38 -4.62 -4.43
N ILE A 102 16.31 -3.89 -3.78
CA ILE A 102 16.41 -3.85 -2.31
C ILE A 102 15.14 -3.22 -1.72
N TYR A 103 14.67 -2.10 -2.26
CA TYR A 103 13.46 -1.42 -1.79
C TYR A 103 12.22 -2.30 -1.90
N SER A 104 12.04 -2.95 -3.06
CA SER A 104 10.91 -3.87 -3.27
C SER A 104 11.03 -5.12 -2.41
N GLY A 105 12.21 -5.73 -2.34
CA GLY A 105 12.49 -6.90 -1.52
C GLY A 105 12.29 -6.63 -0.02
N PHE A 106 12.76 -5.48 0.46
CA PHE A 106 12.54 -5.06 1.84
C PHE A 106 11.05 -4.86 2.13
N GLY A 107 10.33 -4.19 1.22
CA GLY A 107 8.88 -4.05 1.33
C GLY A 107 8.17 -5.38 1.43
N PHE A 108 8.54 -6.33 0.57
CA PHE A 108 7.95 -7.68 0.54
C PHE A 108 8.27 -8.49 1.80
N LEU A 109 9.52 -8.49 2.26
CA LEU A 109 9.92 -9.21 3.47
C LEU A 109 9.20 -8.73 4.74
N LEU A 110 8.83 -7.44 4.77
CA LEU A 110 8.10 -6.85 5.87
C LEU A 110 6.57 -6.91 5.71
N THR A 111 6.06 -7.67 4.74
CA THR A 111 4.62 -7.98 4.72
C THR A 111 4.26 -8.89 5.88
N PRO A 112 3.01 -8.83 6.38
CA PRO A 112 2.59 -9.64 7.51
C PRO A 112 2.92 -11.12 7.34
N ASP A 113 3.38 -11.69 8.41
CA ASP A 113 3.78 -13.10 8.56
C ASP A 113 4.95 -13.57 7.68
N THR A 114 5.30 -12.91 6.57
CA THR A 114 6.36 -13.36 5.67
C THR A 114 7.70 -13.55 6.39
N LEU A 115 8.17 -12.56 7.13
CA LEU A 115 9.42 -12.67 7.88
C LEU A 115 9.28 -13.61 9.08
N SER A 116 8.11 -13.61 9.70
CA SER A 116 7.81 -14.48 10.84
C SER A 116 7.81 -15.94 10.44
N ASP A 117 7.29 -16.28 9.28
CA ASP A 117 7.29 -17.63 8.71
C ASP A 117 8.71 -18.07 8.36
N ILE A 118 9.50 -17.20 7.72
CA ILE A 118 10.90 -17.49 7.38
C ILE A 118 11.74 -17.72 8.64
N LEU A 119 11.53 -16.95 9.70
CA LEU A 119 12.29 -17.02 10.94
C LEU A 119 11.68 -17.94 11.97
N HIS A 120 10.56 -18.61 11.66
CA HIS A 120 9.81 -19.47 12.57
C HIS A 120 9.43 -18.81 13.90
N ILE A 121 9.02 -17.53 13.83
CA ILE A 121 8.63 -16.76 15.02
C ILE A 121 7.25 -17.24 15.52
N PRO A 122 7.08 -17.48 16.83
CA PRO A 122 5.78 -17.88 17.38
C PRO A 122 4.68 -16.86 17.10
N ALA A 123 3.45 -17.31 16.86
CA ALA A 123 2.30 -16.49 16.45
C ALA A 123 2.02 -15.27 17.35
N VAL A 124 2.26 -15.39 18.66
CA VAL A 124 2.08 -14.26 19.60
C VAL A 124 3.10 -13.14 19.35
N GLN A 125 4.34 -13.50 19.04
CA GLN A 125 5.41 -12.52 18.75
C GLN A 125 5.25 -11.97 17.33
N SER A 126 4.79 -12.79 16.38
CA SER A 126 4.47 -12.38 15.02
C SER A 126 3.47 -11.22 14.97
N ARG A 127 2.45 -11.23 15.83
CA ARG A 127 1.46 -10.14 15.92
C ARG A 127 2.09 -8.78 16.22
N TYR A 128 3.03 -8.73 17.16
CA TYR A 128 3.72 -7.49 17.49
C TYR A 128 4.69 -7.07 16.38
N ALA A 129 5.38 -8.03 15.79
CA ALA A 129 6.25 -7.78 14.63
C ALA A 129 5.46 -7.19 13.46
N ASN A 130 4.27 -7.71 13.16
CA ASN A 130 3.41 -7.22 12.08
C ASN A 130 2.95 -5.76 12.30
N ILE A 131 2.75 -5.33 13.55
CA ILE A 131 2.49 -3.91 13.84
C ILE A 131 3.71 -3.06 13.46
N ILE A 132 4.90 -3.45 13.93
CA ILE A 132 6.14 -2.72 13.64
C ILE A 132 6.37 -2.69 12.12
N PHE A 133 6.19 -3.80 11.44
CA PHE A 133 6.33 -3.89 9.99
C PHE A 133 5.29 -3.04 9.25
N GLY A 134 4.08 -2.94 9.77
CA GLY A 134 3.05 -2.04 9.24
C GLY A 134 3.49 -0.57 9.23
N TRP A 135 4.29 -0.15 10.21
CA TRP A 135 4.81 1.22 10.31
C TRP A 135 6.07 1.47 9.48
N ILE A 136 6.86 0.45 9.22
CA ILE A 136 8.19 0.61 8.58
C ILE A 136 8.14 0.25 7.09
N SER A 137 7.32 -0.73 6.71
CA SER A 137 7.30 -1.24 5.34
C SER A 137 6.67 -0.25 4.37
N PRO A 138 7.40 0.18 3.34
CA PRO A 138 6.83 1.04 2.31
C PRO A 138 5.72 0.34 1.50
N LEU A 139 5.78 -0.98 1.38
CA LEU A 139 4.74 -1.76 0.70
C LEU A 139 3.45 -1.84 1.53
N ASN A 140 3.57 -1.95 2.86
CA ASN A 140 2.41 -1.91 3.75
C ASN A 140 1.72 -0.54 3.68
N HIS A 141 2.51 0.55 3.65
CA HIS A 141 1.97 1.90 3.42
C HIS A 141 1.31 2.06 2.04
N ALA A 142 1.72 1.29 1.04
CA ALA A 142 1.09 1.31 -0.28
C ALA A 142 -0.18 0.45 -0.37
N THR A 143 -0.40 -0.44 0.59
CA THR A 143 -1.50 -1.38 0.57
C THR A 143 -2.66 -0.86 1.41
N TYR A 144 -3.79 -0.53 0.76
CA TYR A 144 -4.95 0.06 1.42
C TYR A 144 -5.39 -0.70 2.68
N TYR A 145 -5.41 -2.03 2.60
CA TYR A 145 -5.89 -2.89 3.67
C TYR A 145 -4.93 -3.09 4.85
N MET A 146 -3.71 -2.56 4.75
CA MET A 146 -2.72 -2.57 5.83
C MET A 146 -2.80 -1.34 6.74
N HIS A 147 -3.93 -0.64 6.69
CA HIS A 147 -4.16 0.55 7.51
C HIS A 147 -5.13 0.28 8.64
N SER A 148 -5.03 1.10 9.66
CA SER A 148 -6.00 1.13 10.75
C SER A 148 -7.32 1.74 10.30
N PHE A 149 -8.37 0.96 10.40
CA PHE A 149 -9.75 1.41 10.21
C PHE A 149 -10.50 1.50 11.54
N GLY A 150 -9.82 1.57 12.66
CA GLY A 150 -10.46 1.66 13.95
C GLY A 150 -9.52 1.61 15.14
N TYR A 151 -9.54 0.55 15.92
CA TYR A 151 -8.85 0.44 17.20
C TYR A 151 -7.60 -0.46 17.17
N ASP A 152 -7.05 -0.72 16.02
CA ASP A 152 -5.76 -1.39 15.88
C ASP A 152 -4.60 -0.39 15.95
N ASN A 153 -3.39 -0.91 16.10
CA ASN A 153 -2.16 -0.11 16.19
C ASN A 153 -1.47 0.10 14.85
N LEU A 154 -2.12 -0.19 13.74
CA LEU A 154 -1.59 0.06 12.41
C LEU A 154 -1.62 1.56 12.07
N PRO A 155 -0.80 2.02 11.11
CA PRO A 155 -0.85 3.40 10.66
C PRO A 155 -2.22 3.73 10.05
N LYS A 156 -2.73 4.93 10.33
CA LYS A 156 -3.93 5.43 9.66
C LYS A 156 -3.62 5.80 8.21
N LEU A 157 -4.61 5.75 7.35
CA LEU A 157 -4.47 6.01 5.91
C LEU A 157 -3.76 7.34 5.59
N TRP A 158 -4.10 8.42 6.29
CA TRP A 158 -3.47 9.72 6.08
C TRP A 158 -1.96 9.73 6.42
N VAL A 159 -1.53 8.89 7.37
CA VAL A 159 -0.12 8.75 7.75
C VAL A 159 0.70 8.27 6.56
N SER A 160 0.18 7.34 5.77
CA SER A 160 0.87 6.81 4.60
C SER A 160 1.00 7.86 3.48
N TYR A 161 0.01 8.71 3.30
CA TYR A 161 0.14 9.85 2.39
C TYR A 161 1.23 10.83 2.84
N VAL A 162 1.27 11.14 4.14
CA VAL A 162 2.33 12.01 4.71
C VAL A 162 3.69 11.33 4.60
N PHE A 163 3.78 10.05 4.85
CA PHE A 163 5.01 9.25 4.70
C PHE A 163 5.54 9.35 3.27
N PHE A 164 4.73 9.05 2.26
CA PHE A 164 5.18 9.13 0.86
C PHE A 164 5.52 10.55 0.42
N ALA A 165 4.73 11.55 0.83
CA ALA A 165 5.04 12.94 0.54
C ALA A 165 6.36 13.39 1.21
N GLY A 166 6.56 13.03 2.47
CA GLY A 166 7.79 13.37 3.21
C GLY A 166 9.02 12.72 2.60
N VAL A 167 8.95 11.42 2.27
CA VAL A 167 10.06 10.70 1.63
C VAL A 167 10.34 11.27 0.23
N ALA A 168 9.30 11.56 -0.55
CA ALA A 168 9.48 12.19 -1.86
C ALA A 168 10.19 13.56 -1.76
N LEU A 169 9.78 14.41 -0.80
CA LEU A 169 10.43 15.71 -0.56
C LEU A 169 11.89 15.59 -0.11
N LEU A 170 12.29 14.49 0.52
CA LEU A 170 13.67 14.25 0.91
C LEU A 170 14.56 13.77 -0.25
N ILE A 171 13.96 13.13 -1.25
CA ILE A 171 14.66 12.57 -2.41
C ILE A 171 14.81 13.61 -3.53
N PHE A 172 13.82 14.48 -3.70
CA PHE A 172 13.76 15.49 -4.77
C PHE A 172 14.08 16.89 -4.27
#